data_32cdb6e7b5eabe377217a0269f82ce53
#
_entry.id   32cdb6e7b5eabe377217a0269f82ce53
#
_cell.length_a   1.000
_cell.length_b   1.000
_cell.length_c   1.000
_cell.angle_alpha   90.00
_cell.angle_beta   90.00
_cell.angle_gamma   90.00
#
_symmetry.space_group_name_H-M   'P 1'
#
loop_
_entity.id
_entity.type
_entity.pdbx_description
1 polymer ?
#
loop_
_entity_poly.entity_id
_entity_poly.type
_entity_poly.pdbx_seq_one_letter_code
_entity_poly.pdbx_strand_id
1 'polypeptide(L)'
;IISDRALPSAEDGLKPVNRRILYDMFDKGFMNNKKFVKCAQPVGDTMGRFHPHGDSSIYGALVWMSQEWNMRYPLISWHGNNGSRDGDEPAAYRYTECKLSKFGEEMLADIKKNTVDWQLAYTDVEEEPVYLPGRIPHLMVNGTTGIAVAMACSFAPHNLTEIMDAIICALDK
;
A
#
# COMPACT_ATOMS: atom_id res chain seq x y z
N ILE A 1 -14.07 -14.32 1.97
CA ILE A 1 -12.63 -14.58 2.20
C ILE A 1 -11.81 -14.33 0.93
N ILE A 2 -12.18 -14.82 -0.25
CA ILE A 2 -11.43 -14.61 -1.50
C ILE A 2 -11.60 -13.18 -2.04
N SER A 3 -12.80 -12.60 -1.93
CA SER A 3 -13.06 -11.21 -2.32
C SER A 3 -12.22 -10.21 -1.52
N ASP A 4 -12.16 -10.40 -0.22
CA ASP A 4 -11.43 -9.50 0.69
C ASP A 4 -9.91 -9.48 0.41
N ARG A 5 -9.36 -10.58 -0.10
CA ARG A 5 -7.95 -10.66 -0.48
C ARG A 5 -7.63 -9.97 -1.82
N ALA A 6 -8.54 -10.09 -2.78
CA ALA A 6 -8.28 -9.72 -4.18
C ALA A 6 -8.82 -8.35 -4.56
N LEU A 7 -9.88 -7.88 -3.88
CA LEU A 7 -10.50 -6.59 -4.16
C LEU A 7 -9.99 -5.52 -3.18
N PRO A 8 -9.88 -4.26 -3.63
CA PRO A 8 -9.51 -3.15 -2.76
C PRO A 8 -10.67 -2.77 -1.85
N SER A 9 -10.36 -2.24 -0.67
CA SER A 9 -11.33 -1.55 0.17
C SER A 9 -11.74 -0.22 -0.48
N ALA A 10 -13.00 0.17 -0.33
CA ALA A 10 -13.49 1.45 -0.85
C ALA A 10 -12.91 2.63 -0.07
N GLU A 11 -12.64 2.46 1.21
CA GLU A 11 -12.17 3.49 2.13
C GLU A 11 -10.74 3.96 1.80
N ASP A 12 -9.83 3.03 1.57
CA ASP A 12 -8.41 3.34 1.33
C ASP A 12 -7.88 2.90 -0.04
N GLY A 13 -8.68 2.18 -0.82
CA GLY A 13 -8.28 1.68 -2.14
C GLY A 13 -7.20 0.59 -2.10
N LEU A 14 -6.96 -0.02 -0.94
CA LEU A 14 -5.88 -0.98 -0.74
C LEU A 14 -6.40 -2.41 -0.59
N LYS A 15 -5.60 -3.35 -1.07
CA LYS A 15 -5.75 -4.77 -0.72
C LYS A 15 -5.09 -5.02 0.65
N PRO A 16 -5.50 -6.06 1.40
CA PRO A 16 -4.95 -6.30 2.74
C PRO A 16 -3.42 -6.36 2.80
N VAL A 17 -2.77 -7.03 1.85
CA VAL A 17 -1.31 -7.13 1.83
C VAL A 17 -0.64 -5.75 1.70
N ASN A 18 -1.15 -4.87 0.85
CA ASN A 18 -0.62 -3.51 0.68
C ASN A 18 -0.79 -2.68 1.95
N ARG A 19 -1.98 -2.75 2.57
CA ARG A 19 -2.28 -2.04 3.82
C ARG A 19 -1.35 -2.48 4.94
N ARG A 20 -1.15 -3.79 5.09
CA ARG A 20 -0.26 -4.37 6.12
C ARG A 20 1.19 -3.96 5.95
N ILE A 21 1.69 -3.95 4.71
CA ILE A 21 3.05 -3.46 4.42
C ILE A 21 3.20 -1.99 4.80
N LEU A 22 2.27 -1.13 4.39
CA LEU A 22 2.34 0.30 4.68
C LEU A 22 2.26 0.57 6.18
N TYR A 23 1.36 -0.14 6.88
CA TYR A 23 1.22 -0.01 8.32
C TYR A 23 2.48 -0.48 9.06
N ASP A 24 3.03 -1.64 8.70
CA ASP A 24 4.27 -2.14 9.29
C ASP A 24 5.44 -1.17 9.09
N MET A 25 5.61 -0.66 7.88
CA MET A 25 6.67 0.32 7.58
C MET A 25 6.51 1.61 8.39
N PHE A 26 5.28 2.07 8.60
CA PHE A 26 5.00 3.24 9.42
C PHE A 26 5.30 2.97 10.89
N ASP A 27 4.85 1.85 11.43
CA ASP A 27 5.06 1.44 12.82
C ASP A 27 6.54 1.28 13.15
N LYS A 28 7.32 0.72 12.22
CA LYS A 28 8.78 0.58 12.32
C LYS A 28 9.54 1.88 12.04
N GLY A 29 8.87 2.92 11.59
CA GLY A 29 9.49 4.22 11.32
C GLY A 29 10.31 4.29 10.04
N PHE A 30 10.00 3.48 9.02
CA PHE A 30 10.64 3.53 7.71
C PHE A 30 10.09 4.68 6.85
N MET A 31 10.19 5.89 7.39
CA MET A 31 9.59 7.11 6.89
C MET A 31 10.39 7.74 5.73
N ASN A 32 9.76 8.61 4.96
CA ASN A 32 10.38 9.29 3.82
C ASN A 32 11.63 10.09 4.19
N ASN A 33 11.63 10.71 5.36
CA ASN A 33 12.76 11.51 5.88
C ASN A 33 13.87 10.66 6.53
N LYS A 34 13.73 9.34 6.54
CA LYS A 34 14.71 8.41 7.10
C LYS A 34 15.54 7.74 5.99
N LYS A 35 16.58 7.03 6.41
CA LYS A 35 17.40 6.23 5.49
C LYS A 35 16.58 5.09 4.89
N PHE A 36 16.98 4.67 3.70
CA PHE A 36 16.47 3.44 3.09
C PHE A 36 16.85 2.22 3.94
N VAL A 37 15.98 1.24 3.97
CA VAL A 37 16.21 -0.06 4.61
C VAL A 37 16.16 -1.17 3.56
N LYS A 38 16.84 -2.29 3.82
CA LYS A 38 16.73 -3.47 2.93
C LYS A 38 15.29 -3.97 2.89
N CYS A 39 14.79 -4.26 1.69
CA CYS A 39 13.43 -4.76 1.52
C CYS A 39 13.15 -6.07 2.27
N ALA A 40 14.19 -6.82 2.58
CA ALA A 40 14.10 -8.01 3.44
C ALA A 40 13.49 -7.70 4.81
N GLN A 41 13.68 -6.49 5.34
CA GLN A 41 13.20 -6.10 6.66
C GLN A 41 11.67 -5.92 6.67
N PRO A 42 11.05 -5.02 5.90
CA PRO A 42 9.58 -4.91 5.90
C PRO A 42 8.89 -6.17 5.37
N VAL A 43 9.50 -6.95 4.48
CA VAL A 43 8.93 -8.23 4.03
C VAL A 43 8.86 -9.23 5.19
N GLY A 44 9.96 -9.39 5.94
CA GLY A 44 10.03 -10.31 7.08
C GLY A 44 9.12 -9.87 8.22
N ASP A 45 9.13 -8.58 8.57
CA ASP A 45 8.30 -8.02 9.64
C ASP A 45 6.81 -8.18 9.31
N THR A 46 6.37 -7.78 8.11
CA THR A 46 4.97 -7.94 7.68
C THR A 46 4.53 -9.40 7.69
N MET A 47 5.39 -10.32 7.22
CA MET A 47 5.09 -11.76 7.23
C MET A 47 4.92 -12.30 8.66
N GLY A 48 5.80 -11.92 9.55
CA GLY A 48 5.78 -12.41 10.94
C GLY A 48 4.64 -11.84 11.78
N ARG A 49 4.24 -10.60 11.50
CA ARG A 49 3.27 -9.87 12.34
C ARG A 49 1.84 -9.91 11.80
N PHE A 50 1.65 -9.72 10.49
CA PHE A 50 0.34 -9.39 9.94
C PHE A 50 -0.12 -10.29 8.78
N HIS A 51 0.80 -10.86 8.01
CA HIS A 51 0.44 -11.52 6.76
C HIS A 51 1.04 -12.93 6.62
N PRO A 52 0.33 -13.98 7.07
CA PRO A 52 0.84 -15.36 7.13
C PRO A 52 0.86 -16.03 5.75
N HIS A 53 1.60 -15.44 4.80
CA HIS A 53 1.76 -15.93 3.44
C HIS A 53 3.22 -15.86 3.01
N GLY A 54 3.57 -16.46 1.87
CA GLY A 54 4.94 -16.50 1.38
C GLY A 54 5.55 -15.11 1.14
N ASP A 55 6.83 -14.97 1.44
CA ASP A 55 7.63 -13.76 1.27
C ASP A 55 7.58 -13.20 -0.16
N SER A 56 7.54 -14.06 -1.16
CA SER A 56 7.46 -13.68 -2.58
C SER A 56 6.20 -12.86 -2.89
N SER A 57 5.06 -13.20 -2.29
CA SER A 57 3.81 -12.47 -2.49
C SER A 57 3.85 -11.08 -1.83
N ILE A 58 4.45 -11.00 -0.63
CA ILE A 58 4.63 -9.73 0.10
C ILE A 58 5.62 -8.84 -0.66
N TYR A 59 6.76 -9.41 -1.10
CA TYR A 59 7.75 -8.69 -1.88
C TYR A 59 7.18 -8.18 -3.20
N GLY A 60 6.43 -9.00 -3.92
CA GLY A 60 5.74 -8.59 -5.16
C GLY A 60 4.79 -7.40 -4.94
N ALA A 61 4.04 -7.39 -3.85
CA ALA A 61 3.17 -6.27 -3.49
C ALA A 61 3.97 -5.00 -3.13
N LEU A 62 5.09 -5.14 -2.41
CA LEU A 62 5.99 -4.04 -2.07
C LEU A 62 6.61 -3.42 -3.34
N VAL A 63 7.10 -4.27 -4.26
CA VAL A 63 7.64 -3.85 -5.57
C VAL A 63 6.58 -3.10 -6.37
N TRP A 64 5.36 -3.65 -6.48
CA TRP A 64 4.25 -3.02 -7.20
C TRP A 64 3.99 -1.59 -6.73
N MET A 65 4.00 -1.36 -5.41
CA MET A 65 3.78 -0.03 -4.83
C MET A 65 4.91 0.98 -5.10
N SER A 66 6.05 0.52 -5.61
CA SER A 66 7.19 1.37 -5.97
C SER A 66 7.28 1.70 -7.47
N GLN A 67 6.53 0.99 -8.31
CA GLN A 67 6.66 1.06 -9.77
C GLN A 67 5.82 2.19 -10.37
N GLU A 68 6.46 3.16 -11.00
CA GLU A 68 5.83 4.34 -11.60
C GLU A 68 4.90 4.01 -12.79
N TRP A 69 5.07 2.85 -13.39
CA TRP A 69 4.16 2.38 -14.47
C TRP A 69 2.92 1.65 -13.94
N ASN A 70 2.94 1.22 -12.69
CA ASN A 70 1.81 0.57 -12.02
C ASN A 70 1.04 1.52 -11.10
N MET A 71 1.73 2.49 -10.52
CA MET A 71 1.14 3.52 -9.66
C MET A 71 1.47 4.90 -10.18
N ARG A 72 0.45 5.70 -10.45
CA ARG A 72 0.63 7.10 -10.86
C ARG A 72 1.37 7.91 -9.79
N TYR A 73 1.08 7.60 -8.52
CA TYR A 73 1.72 8.18 -7.34
C TYR A 73 2.23 7.04 -6.45
N PRO A 74 3.47 6.58 -6.62
CA PRO A 74 4.02 5.47 -5.85
C PRO A 74 3.95 5.70 -4.34
N LEU A 75 3.56 4.65 -3.61
CA LEU A 75 3.47 4.68 -2.14
C LEU A 75 4.82 4.39 -1.48
N ILE A 76 5.74 3.79 -2.22
CA ILE A 76 7.05 3.36 -1.76
C ILE A 76 8.13 4.04 -2.60
N SER A 77 9.13 4.62 -1.93
CA SER A 77 10.39 5.06 -2.54
C SER A 77 11.36 3.89 -2.59
N TRP A 78 12.11 3.79 -3.68
CA TRP A 78 12.90 2.59 -3.99
C TRP A 78 14.33 2.90 -4.39
N HIS A 79 15.25 2.02 -3.98
CA HIS A 79 16.62 1.96 -4.49
C HIS A 79 16.93 0.55 -5.01
N GLY A 80 17.51 0.49 -6.19
CA GLY A 80 17.85 -0.75 -6.87
C GLY A 80 16.87 -1.09 -8.00
N ASN A 81 17.02 -2.28 -8.57
CA ASN A 81 16.17 -2.73 -9.66
C ASN A 81 14.82 -3.22 -9.13
N ASN A 82 13.74 -2.51 -9.48
CA ASN A 82 12.36 -2.90 -9.20
C ASN A 82 11.61 -3.47 -10.42
N GLY A 83 12.34 -3.95 -11.41
CA GLY A 83 11.78 -4.45 -12.67
C GLY A 83 11.69 -3.38 -13.77
N SER A 84 11.07 -3.73 -14.87
CA SER A 84 10.81 -2.81 -15.98
C SER A 84 9.42 -3.02 -16.58
N ARG A 85 8.98 -2.08 -17.41
CA ARG A 85 7.74 -2.22 -18.21
C ARG A 85 7.83 -3.34 -19.24
N ASP A 86 9.04 -3.68 -19.65
CA ASP A 86 9.30 -4.72 -20.67
C ASP A 86 9.32 -6.14 -20.07
N GLY A 87 9.06 -6.25 -18.75
CA GLY A 87 8.90 -7.52 -18.06
C GLY A 87 10.16 -8.04 -17.36
N ASP A 88 11.20 -7.21 -17.19
CA ASP A 88 12.33 -7.59 -16.36
C ASP A 88 11.89 -7.78 -14.91
N GLU A 89 12.36 -8.85 -14.30
CA GLU A 89 12.09 -9.16 -12.90
C GLU A 89 12.87 -8.21 -11.96
N PRO A 90 12.30 -7.87 -10.81
CA PRO A 90 13.02 -7.10 -9.79
C PRO A 90 14.18 -7.92 -9.22
N ALA A 91 15.23 -7.25 -8.77
CA ALA A 91 16.28 -7.90 -8.00
C ALA A 91 15.74 -8.47 -6.68
N ALA A 92 16.38 -9.50 -6.13
CA ALA A 92 15.94 -10.11 -4.87
C ALA A 92 15.93 -9.08 -3.71
N TYR A 93 14.99 -9.24 -2.77
CA TYR A 93 14.75 -8.29 -1.66
C TYR A 93 15.95 -8.08 -0.73
N ARG A 94 16.94 -8.98 -0.74
CA ARG A 94 18.18 -8.80 0.00
C ARG A 94 19.10 -7.72 -0.58
N TYR A 95 18.91 -7.36 -1.85
CA TYR A 95 19.73 -6.34 -2.54
C TYR A 95 19.04 -4.99 -2.62
N THR A 96 17.73 -4.96 -2.79
CA THR A 96 16.95 -3.74 -2.95
C THR A 96 16.67 -3.06 -1.61
N GLU A 97 16.38 -1.76 -1.68
CA GLU A 97 16.10 -0.94 -0.50
C GLU A 97 14.82 -0.11 -0.73
N CYS A 98 14.09 0.11 0.34
CA CYS A 98 12.83 0.85 0.30
C CYS A 98 12.60 1.71 1.53
N LYS A 99 11.65 2.61 1.44
CA LYS A 99 11.03 3.38 2.52
C LYS A 99 9.68 3.91 2.06
N LEU A 100 8.86 4.41 2.97
CA LEU A 100 7.64 5.11 2.59
C LEU A 100 7.96 6.33 1.73
N SER A 101 7.18 6.55 0.67
CA SER A 101 7.18 7.80 -0.06
C SER A 101 6.41 8.87 0.74
N LYS A 102 6.50 10.14 0.33
CA LYS A 102 5.64 11.19 0.92
C LYS A 102 4.16 10.87 0.74
N PHE A 103 3.79 10.32 -0.42
CA PHE A 103 2.42 9.92 -0.70
C PHE A 103 1.97 8.74 0.18
N GLY A 104 2.86 7.77 0.40
CA GLY A 104 2.63 6.67 1.34
C GLY A 104 2.43 7.14 2.78
N GLU A 105 3.18 8.16 3.21
CA GLU A 105 3.00 8.75 4.55
C GLU A 105 1.62 9.42 4.72
N GLU A 106 1.12 10.10 3.68
CA GLU A 106 -0.20 10.74 3.74
C GLU A 106 -1.35 9.74 3.89
N MET A 107 -1.15 8.49 3.47
CA MET A 107 -2.12 7.41 3.73
C MET A 107 -2.24 7.05 5.21
N LEU A 108 -1.21 7.36 6.02
CA LEU A 108 -1.08 6.95 7.42
C LEU A 108 -1.07 8.13 8.40
N ALA A 109 -1.08 9.37 7.91
CA ALA A 109 -0.77 10.57 8.69
C ALA A 109 -1.61 10.75 9.97
N ASP A 110 -2.86 10.35 9.96
CA ASP A 110 -3.77 10.53 11.10
C ASP A 110 -4.13 9.21 11.82
N ILE A 111 -3.43 8.12 11.54
CA ILE A 111 -3.75 6.78 12.07
C ILE A 111 -3.74 6.72 13.61
N LYS A 112 -2.91 7.55 14.27
CA LYS A 112 -2.81 7.61 15.74
C LYS A 112 -3.87 8.48 16.40
N LYS A 113 -4.78 9.09 15.62
CA LYS A 113 -5.80 10.02 16.12
C LYS A 113 -7.19 9.39 16.29
N ASN A 114 -7.27 8.08 16.44
CA ASN A 114 -8.54 7.34 16.55
C ASN A 114 -9.46 7.57 15.34
N THR A 115 -8.89 7.47 14.16
CA THR A 115 -9.57 7.75 12.87
C THR A 115 -10.04 6.50 12.16
N VAL A 116 -9.61 5.32 12.59
CA VAL A 116 -9.90 4.02 11.97
C VAL A 116 -10.23 2.97 13.01
N ASP A 117 -10.95 1.93 12.60
CA ASP A 117 -11.19 0.75 13.40
C ASP A 117 -9.97 -0.18 13.37
N TRP A 118 -9.80 -0.94 14.44
CA TRP A 118 -8.71 -1.88 14.62
C TRP A 118 -9.24 -3.30 14.79
N GLN A 119 -8.48 -4.27 14.34
CA GLN A 119 -8.77 -5.68 14.50
C GLN A 119 -7.51 -6.44 14.92
N LEU A 120 -7.68 -7.60 15.57
CA LEU A 120 -6.56 -8.47 15.89
C LEU A 120 -5.92 -9.00 14.61
N ALA A 121 -4.60 -8.96 14.54
CA ALA A 121 -3.82 -9.64 13.52
C ALA A 121 -3.94 -11.17 13.70
N TYR A 122 -3.47 -11.93 12.71
CA TYR A 122 -3.54 -13.39 12.76
C TYR A 122 -2.77 -14.02 13.93
N THR A 123 -1.85 -13.29 14.54
CA THR A 123 -1.07 -13.72 15.70
C THR A 123 -1.84 -13.63 17.02
N ASP A 124 -3.00 -12.99 17.03
CA ASP A 124 -3.80 -12.66 18.22
C ASP A 124 -3.04 -11.87 19.31
N VAL A 125 -1.91 -11.26 18.94
CA VAL A 125 -1.04 -10.49 19.86
C VAL A 125 -1.06 -9.00 19.53
N GLU A 126 -1.04 -8.68 18.25
CA GLU A 126 -0.99 -7.30 17.77
C GLU A 126 -2.29 -6.93 17.05
N GLU A 127 -2.54 -5.63 16.97
CA GLU A 127 -3.67 -5.10 16.20
C GLU A 127 -3.19 -4.52 14.86
N GLU A 128 -4.03 -4.66 13.84
CA GLU A 128 -3.86 -4.03 12.54
C GLU A 128 -5.07 -3.15 12.21
N PRO A 129 -4.88 -2.05 11.45
CA PRO A 129 -5.99 -1.20 11.05
C PRO A 129 -6.86 -1.92 10.02
N VAL A 130 -8.18 -1.79 10.16
CA VAL A 130 -9.15 -2.34 9.19
C VAL A 130 -9.01 -1.65 7.83
N TYR A 131 -8.79 -0.33 7.84
CA TYR A 131 -8.44 0.50 6.68
C TYR A 131 -7.53 1.65 7.11
N LEU A 132 -6.86 2.30 6.18
CA LEU A 132 -6.02 3.46 6.47
C LEU A 132 -6.83 4.76 6.38
N PRO A 133 -6.50 5.77 7.22
CA PRO A 133 -7.26 7.03 7.27
C PRO A 133 -7.09 7.93 6.05
N GLY A 134 -6.21 7.60 5.15
CA GLY A 134 -5.87 8.24 3.88
C GLY A 134 -6.34 9.68 3.69
N ARG A 135 -5.45 10.65 3.80
CA ARG A 135 -5.75 12.04 3.45
C ARG A 135 -5.97 12.28 1.97
N ILE A 136 -5.64 11.28 1.17
CA ILE A 136 -5.68 11.33 -0.28
C ILE A 136 -6.60 10.19 -0.74
N PRO A 137 -7.52 10.42 -1.68
CA PRO A 137 -8.41 9.40 -2.23
C PRO A 137 -7.64 8.44 -3.14
N HIS A 138 -6.86 7.57 -2.54
CA HIS A 138 -5.92 6.66 -3.20
C HIS A 138 -6.56 5.83 -4.32
N LEU A 139 -7.78 5.30 -4.07
CA LEU A 139 -8.52 4.53 -5.06
C LEU A 139 -8.70 5.29 -6.38
N MET A 140 -8.96 6.59 -6.31
CA MET A 140 -9.20 7.42 -7.49
C MET A 140 -7.91 7.88 -8.17
N VAL A 141 -6.87 8.20 -7.40
CA VAL A 141 -5.63 8.75 -7.97
C VAL A 141 -4.70 7.69 -8.52
N ASN A 142 -4.55 6.55 -7.87
CA ASN A 142 -3.73 5.44 -8.36
C ASN A 142 -4.52 4.41 -9.16
N GLY A 143 -5.84 4.36 -8.96
CA GLY A 143 -6.65 3.29 -9.52
C GLY A 143 -6.29 1.94 -8.89
N THR A 144 -6.93 0.90 -9.36
CA THR A 144 -6.62 -0.48 -8.96
C THR A 144 -7.31 -1.47 -9.88
N THR A 145 -6.75 -2.65 -9.96
CA THR A 145 -7.40 -3.80 -10.59
C THR A 145 -7.43 -4.98 -9.62
N GLY A 146 -8.52 -5.71 -9.60
CA GLY A 146 -8.66 -6.90 -8.78
C GLY A 146 -9.58 -7.92 -9.44
N ILE A 147 -9.19 -9.17 -9.40
CA ILE A 147 -9.97 -10.28 -9.92
C ILE A 147 -10.17 -11.29 -8.79
N ALA A 148 -11.43 -11.51 -8.43
CA ALA A 148 -11.86 -12.52 -7.47
C ALA A 148 -12.79 -13.52 -8.15
N VAL A 149 -13.17 -14.58 -7.44
CA VAL A 149 -14.19 -15.51 -7.93
C VAL A 149 -15.54 -14.76 -8.02
N ALA A 150 -16.13 -14.77 -9.19
CA ALA A 150 -17.40 -14.11 -9.52
C ALA A 150 -17.41 -12.57 -9.45
N MET A 151 -16.29 -11.92 -9.16
CA MET A 151 -16.19 -10.46 -9.08
C MET A 151 -14.87 -9.96 -9.66
N ALA A 152 -14.91 -8.81 -10.34
CA ALA A 152 -13.73 -8.08 -10.78
C ALA A 152 -13.96 -6.59 -10.60
N CYS A 153 -12.91 -5.84 -10.31
CA CYS A 153 -12.93 -4.40 -10.31
C CYS A 153 -11.77 -3.85 -11.14
N SER A 154 -12.01 -2.71 -11.77
CA SER A 154 -11.00 -1.96 -12.50
C SER A 154 -11.29 -0.47 -12.38
N PHE A 155 -10.41 0.25 -11.70
CA PHE A 155 -10.45 1.70 -11.54
C PHE A 155 -9.26 2.32 -12.25
N ALA A 156 -9.52 3.27 -13.15
CA ALA A 156 -8.46 4.02 -13.81
C ALA A 156 -7.81 5.03 -12.85
N PRO A 157 -6.50 5.31 -12.99
CA PRO A 157 -5.85 6.38 -12.25
C PRO A 157 -6.27 7.76 -12.77
N HIS A 158 -6.34 8.75 -11.88
CA HIS A 158 -6.72 10.13 -12.20
C HIS A 158 -5.68 11.13 -11.71
N ASN A 159 -5.72 12.34 -12.24
CA ASN A 159 -4.88 13.44 -11.77
C ASN A 159 -5.31 13.90 -10.37
N LEU A 160 -4.35 14.06 -9.47
CA LEU A 160 -4.63 14.44 -8.09
C LEU A 160 -5.35 15.79 -7.99
N THR A 161 -4.92 16.80 -8.74
CA THR A 161 -5.54 18.13 -8.71
C THR A 161 -7.00 18.08 -9.17
N GLU A 162 -7.28 17.37 -10.27
CA GLU A 162 -8.64 17.21 -10.79
C GLU A 162 -9.55 16.48 -9.80
N ILE A 163 -9.03 15.46 -9.10
CA ILE A 163 -9.79 14.76 -8.05
C ILE A 163 -10.06 15.68 -6.85
N MET A 164 -9.09 16.50 -6.44
CA MET A 164 -9.28 17.45 -5.35
C MET A 164 -10.32 18.51 -5.72
N ASP A 165 -10.28 19.02 -6.95
CA ASP A 165 -11.29 19.97 -7.46
C ASP A 165 -12.69 19.34 -7.51
N ALA A 166 -12.77 18.08 -7.91
CA ALA A 166 -14.05 17.34 -7.91
C ALA A 166 -14.61 17.14 -6.48
N ILE A 167 -13.74 16.84 -5.50
CA ILE A 167 -14.14 16.73 -4.09
C ILE A 167 -14.67 18.07 -3.57
N ILE A 168 -13.96 19.17 -3.83
CA ILE A 168 -14.40 20.51 -3.45
C ILE A 168 -15.78 20.80 -4.05
N CYS A 169 -15.94 20.56 -5.35
CA CYS A 169 -17.22 20.76 -6.03
C CYS A 169 -18.36 19.87 -5.46
N ALA A 170 -18.04 18.69 -4.97
CA ALA A 170 -19.03 17.80 -4.34
C ALA A 170 -19.43 18.26 -2.93
N LEU A 171 -18.51 18.88 -2.18
CA LEU A 171 -18.77 19.39 -0.83
C LEU A 171 -19.54 20.71 -0.85
N ASP A 172 -19.46 21.49 -1.93
CA ASP A 172 -20.15 22.78 -2.09
C ASP A 172 -21.62 22.65 -2.53
N LYS A 173 -22.12 21.41 -2.71
CA LYS A 173 -23.51 21.09 -3.06
C LYS A 173 -24.33 20.66 -1.85
#